data_7b7e95067270f48a0add5823f52accb2
#
_entry.id   7b7e95067270f48a0add5823f52accb2
#
_cell.length_a   1.000
_cell.length_b   1.000
_cell.length_c   1.000
_cell.angle_alpha   90.00
_cell.angle_beta   90.00
_cell.angle_gamma   90.00
#
_symmetry.space_group_name_H-M   'P 1'
#
loop_
_entity.id
_entity.type
_entity.pdbx_description
1 polymer ?
#
loop_
_entity_poly.entity_id
_entity_poly.type
_entity_poly.pdbx_seq_one_letter_code
_entity_poly.pdbx_strand_id
1 'polypeptide(L)'
;MKLRPQKDTILYGDCRNTIPTIHERVQMCVTSPPYYGLRDYGGESSQIGQEQTPEEYIEELVKVFREVKNVLADDGTLWLNIGDSYYNYRPGKGQSYPKQTVSKTKQDLPDKCNKRGNKLNGLKEKDLIGIPWLLAFALRKDGWYLRQDIIWHKPNPMPESVKDRCTKAHEYIFLFSKNKKYYYDNEAIKEPAKDWGTRDRTKGKYHNKGTGLSPHTGLNKSYPTKNKRSVWSVTNKPYKGTHFAVFPPDLIEPCILAGSKKGD
;
A
#
# COMPACT_ATOMS: atom_id res chain seq x y z
N MET A 1 -13.20 25.75 25.47
CA MET A 1 -13.14 26.40 24.14
C MET A 1 -13.45 25.29 23.13
N LYS A 2 -14.64 25.28 22.48
CA LYS A 2 -14.97 24.25 21.48
C LYS A 2 -14.14 24.56 20.23
N LEU A 3 -13.16 23.72 19.93
CA LEU A 3 -12.42 23.76 18.67
C LEU A 3 -13.44 23.59 17.53
N ARG A 4 -13.49 24.57 16.63
CA ARG A 4 -14.27 24.44 15.39
C ARG A 4 -13.63 23.30 14.60
N PRO A 5 -14.39 22.40 13.96
CA PRO A 5 -13.81 21.43 13.05
C PRO A 5 -13.04 22.20 11.99
N GLN A 6 -11.76 21.90 11.87
CA GLN A 6 -10.90 22.46 10.83
C GLN A 6 -11.45 21.97 9.49
N LYS A 7 -11.60 22.87 8.55
CA LYS A 7 -12.03 22.52 7.17
C LYS A 7 -10.98 21.61 6.54
N ASP A 8 -11.42 20.67 5.71
CA ASP A 8 -10.54 19.90 4.86
C ASP A 8 -9.59 20.85 4.11
N THR A 9 -8.29 20.59 4.22
CA THR A 9 -7.25 21.44 3.68
C THR A 9 -6.40 20.66 2.69
N ILE A 10 -6.15 21.24 1.52
CA ILE A 10 -5.20 20.70 0.54
C ILE A 10 -3.93 21.54 0.61
N LEU A 11 -2.80 20.89 0.93
CA LEU A 11 -1.48 21.50 0.89
C LEU A 11 -0.87 21.29 -0.48
N TYR A 12 -0.54 22.38 -1.17
CA TYR A 12 0.12 22.34 -2.47
C TYR A 12 1.63 22.41 -2.33
N GLY A 13 2.34 21.58 -3.09
CA GLY A 13 3.80 21.59 -3.15
C GLY A 13 4.41 20.21 -2.89
N ASP A 14 5.74 20.19 -2.80
CA ASP A 14 6.49 18.98 -2.48
C ASP A 14 6.19 18.53 -1.05
N CYS A 15 5.80 17.27 -0.89
CA CYS A 15 5.44 16.71 0.41
C CYS A 15 6.59 16.78 1.43
N ARG A 16 7.85 16.76 0.97
CA ARG A 16 9.04 16.92 1.84
C ARG A 16 9.08 18.29 2.51
N ASN A 17 8.48 19.30 1.89
CA ASN A 17 8.41 20.66 2.39
C ASN A 17 7.07 20.96 3.08
N THR A 18 5.97 20.35 2.63
CA THR A 18 4.62 20.65 3.13
C THR A 18 4.26 19.85 4.39
N ILE A 19 4.66 18.58 4.49
CA ILE A 19 4.39 17.78 5.70
C ILE A 19 4.94 18.42 6.97
N PRO A 20 6.20 18.93 7.02
CA PRO A 20 6.73 19.58 8.21
C PRO A 20 5.97 20.85 8.65
N THR A 21 5.15 21.43 7.79
CA THR A 21 4.32 22.61 8.13
C THR A 21 3.02 22.26 8.85
N ILE A 22 2.70 20.98 8.98
CA ILE A 22 1.52 20.51 9.72
C ILE A 22 1.83 20.58 11.21
N HIS A 23 1.21 21.54 11.89
CA HIS A 23 1.42 21.76 13.32
C HIS A 23 0.51 20.90 14.22
N GLU A 24 -0.60 20.43 13.68
CA GLU A 24 -1.54 19.58 14.40
C GLU A 24 -1.12 18.11 14.28
N ARG A 25 -1.42 17.33 15.33
CA ARG A 25 -1.21 15.89 15.27
C ARG A 25 -2.31 15.25 14.43
N VAL A 26 -1.92 14.43 13.46
CA VAL A 26 -2.84 13.64 12.62
C VAL A 26 -2.91 12.21 13.14
N GLN A 27 -4.11 11.63 13.15
CA GLN A 27 -4.31 10.29 13.70
C GLN A 27 -3.78 9.20 12.77
N MET A 28 -3.88 9.41 11.46
CA MET A 28 -3.44 8.41 10.49
C MET A 28 -2.97 9.04 9.18
N CYS A 29 -2.18 8.28 8.44
CA CYS A 29 -1.85 8.56 7.05
C CYS A 29 -2.23 7.36 6.19
N VAL A 30 -2.98 7.59 5.11
CA VAL A 30 -3.23 6.60 4.05
C VAL A 30 -2.67 7.15 2.76
N THR A 31 -1.77 6.41 2.13
CA THR A 31 -1.10 6.92 0.92
C THR A 31 -0.64 5.81 -0.01
N SER A 32 -0.47 6.20 -1.28
CA SER A 32 0.23 5.45 -2.30
C SER A 32 1.26 6.40 -2.93
N PRO A 33 2.55 6.28 -2.59
CA PRO A 33 3.57 7.14 -3.18
C PRO A 33 3.74 6.85 -4.67
N PRO A 34 4.40 7.74 -5.44
CA PRO A 34 4.79 7.43 -6.81
C PRO A 34 5.61 6.14 -6.85
N TYR A 35 5.24 5.20 -7.74
CA TYR A 35 5.95 3.92 -7.84
C TYR A 35 7.25 4.07 -8.63
N TYR A 36 8.27 3.33 -8.22
CA TYR A 36 9.59 3.36 -8.83
C TYR A 36 9.57 3.05 -10.34
N GLY A 37 10.11 3.95 -11.14
CA GLY A 37 10.27 3.81 -12.58
C GLY A 37 8.97 3.66 -13.38
N LEU A 38 7.79 3.87 -12.75
CA LEU A 38 6.52 3.58 -13.39
C LEU A 38 5.98 4.77 -14.20
N ARG A 39 6.13 5.98 -13.68
CA ARG A 39 5.49 7.17 -14.25
C ARG A 39 6.37 8.41 -14.15
N ASP A 40 6.37 9.16 -15.25
CA ASP A 40 6.84 10.52 -15.28
C ASP A 40 5.62 11.45 -15.34
N TYR A 41 5.47 12.28 -14.32
CA TYR A 41 4.37 13.26 -14.23
C TYR A 41 4.72 14.58 -14.91
N GLY A 42 5.88 14.67 -15.59
CA GLY A 42 6.36 15.89 -16.25
C GLY A 42 6.83 16.97 -15.29
N GLY A 43 7.16 16.59 -14.06
CA GLY A 43 7.68 17.46 -13.02
C GLY A 43 9.17 17.76 -13.17
N GLU A 44 9.70 18.50 -12.20
CA GLU A 44 11.12 18.79 -12.09
C GLU A 44 11.94 17.51 -11.80
N SER A 45 13.26 17.62 -11.90
CA SER A 45 14.22 16.52 -11.66
C SER A 45 14.14 15.93 -10.23
N SER A 46 13.40 16.57 -9.33
CA SER A 46 13.18 16.17 -7.94
C SER A 46 11.97 15.24 -7.73
N GLN A 47 11.29 14.81 -8.80
CA GLN A 47 10.13 13.93 -8.70
C GLN A 47 10.51 12.58 -8.10
N ILE A 48 9.83 12.19 -7.01
CA ILE A 48 9.96 10.85 -6.40
C ILE A 48 9.47 9.78 -7.38
N GLY A 49 10.18 8.66 -7.45
CA GLY A 49 9.90 7.54 -8.36
C GLY A 49 10.70 7.58 -9.65
N GLN A 50 11.60 8.58 -9.82
CA GLN A 50 12.49 8.73 -10.98
C GLN A 50 13.97 8.59 -10.62
N GLU A 51 14.27 8.11 -9.43
CA GLU A 51 15.63 7.88 -8.92
C GLU A 51 16.36 6.86 -9.82
N GLN A 52 17.69 6.92 -9.82
CA GLN A 52 18.49 6.06 -10.69
C GLN A 52 18.50 4.60 -10.23
N THR A 53 18.40 4.39 -8.91
CA THR A 53 18.43 3.06 -8.30
C THR A 53 17.23 2.85 -7.35
N PRO A 54 16.81 1.60 -7.15
CA PRO A 54 15.80 1.28 -6.15
C PRO A 54 16.18 1.73 -4.73
N GLU A 55 17.47 1.66 -4.42
CA GLU A 55 18.03 2.04 -3.12
C GLU A 55 17.82 3.55 -2.87
N GLU A 56 18.18 4.40 -3.84
CA GLU A 56 17.96 5.86 -3.76
C GLU A 56 16.46 6.18 -3.59
N TYR A 57 15.59 5.49 -4.33
CA TYR A 57 14.15 5.66 -4.20
C TYR A 57 13.65 5.29 -2.78
N ILE A 58 14.13 4.17 -2.22
CA ILE A 58 13.78 3.76 -0.87
C ILE A 58 14.27 4.78 0.16
N GLU A 59 15.48 5.30 0.01
CA GLU A 59 16.05 6.33 0.90
C GLU A 59 15.20 7.62 0.88
N GLU A 60 14.77 8.08 -0.32
CA GLU A 60 13.90 9.24 -0.43
C GLU A 60 12.54 9.00 0.24
N LEU A 61 11.93 7.85 0.04
CA LEU A 61 10.67 7.52 0.71
C LEU A 61 10.82 7.40 2.24
N VAL A 62 11.94 6.87 2.73
CA VAL A 62 12.21 6.83 4.18
C VAL A 62 12.26 8.24 4.75
N LYS A 63 12.88 9.22 4.05
CA LYS A 63 12.89 10.64 4.49
C LYS A 63 11.47 11.19 4.58
N VAL A 64 10.63 10.96 3.54
CA VAL A 64 9.23 11.41 3.54
C VAL A 64 8.45 10.79 4.70
N PHE A 65 8.55 9.49 4.89
CA PHE A 65 7.80 8.81 5.96
C PHE A 65 8.33 9.10 7.36
N ARG A 66 9.56 9.56 7.49
CA ARG A 66 10.07 10.11 8.76
C ARG A 66 9.32 11.39 9.12
N GLU A 67 9.09 12.30 8.16
CA GLU A 67 8.27 13.49 8.39
C GLU A 67 6.79 13.13 8.68
N VAL A 68 6.24 12.15 7.99
CA VAL A 68 4.90 11.62 8.34
C VAL A 68 4.88 11.14 9.79
N LYS A 69 5.89 10.40 10.24
CA LYS A 69 6.00 9.92 11.63
C LYS A 69 6.05 11.07 12.64
N ASN A 70 6.72 12.17 12.28
CA ASN A 70 6.83 13.34 13.14
C ASN A 70 5.48 14.01 13.39
N VAL A 71 4.61 14.08 12.38
CA VAL A 71 3.30 14.72 12.51
C VAL A 71 2.19 13.78 13.01
N LEU A 72 2.39 12.47 13.00
CA LEU A 72 1.44 11.51 13.55
C LEU A 72 1.28 11.63 15.06
N ALA A 73 0.07 11.39 15.55
CA ALA A 73 -0.20 11.14 16.96
C ALA A 73 0.62 9.95 17.48
N ASP A 74 0.82 9.87 18.79
CA ASP A 74 1.68 8.83 19.38
C ASP A 74 1.09 7.42 19.19
N ASP A 75 -0.22 7.30 19.09
CA ASP A 75 -0.94 6.07 18.73
C ASP A 75 -1.34 6.00 17.25
N GLY A 76 -0.77 6.88 16.42
CA GLY A 76 -1.09 7.01 15.01
C GLY A 76 -0.56 5.87 14.14
N THR A 77 -1.19 5.72 12.97
CA THR A 77 -0.89 4.65 12.01
C THR A 77 -0.61 5.18 10.60
N LEU A 78 0.19 4.42 9.85
CA LEU A 78 0.43 4.63 8.43
C LEU A 78 -0.06 3.40 7.66
N TRP A 79 -0.90 3.62 6.66
CA TRP A 79 -1.39 2.62 5.72
C TRP A 79 -0.81 2.92 4.35
N LEU A 80 0.13 2.10 3.94
CA LEU A 80 0.96 2.33 2.76
C LEU A 80 0.64 1.34 1.65
N ASN A 81 -0.06 1.80 0.61
CA ASN A 81 -0.27 1.01 -0.60
C ASN A 81 0.92 1.18 -1.55
N ILE A 82 1.51 0.08 -1.97
CA ILE A 82 2.63 0.09 -2.91
C ILE A 82 2.65 -1.17 -3.78
N GLY A 83 2.94 -0.96 -5.06
CA GLY A 83 3.15 -2.00 -6.04
C GLY A 83 4.62 -2.24 -6.34
N ASP A 84 4.89 -3.36 -6.99
CA ASP A 84 6.23 -3.77 -7.38
C ASP A 84 6.38 -3.75 -8.91
N SER A 85 7.59 -3.67 -9.39
CA SER A 85 7.93 -3.69 -10.80
C SER A 85 9.03 -4.70 -11.12
N TYR A 86 9.20 -4.99 -12.40
CA TYR A 86 10.23 -5.89 -12.89
C TYR A 86 11.38 -5.09 -13.48
N TYR A 87 12.60 -5.52 -13.20
CA TYR A 87 13.78 -4.95 -13.80
C TYR A 87 13.85 -5.29 -15.29
N ASN A 88 13.90 -4.26 -16.12
CA ASN A 88 13.94 -4.40 -17.58
C ASN A 88 15.09 -3.56 -18.15
N TYR A 89 16.29 -4.12 -18.09
CA TYR A 89 17.46 -3.54 -18.72
C TYR A 89 17.62 -4.09 -20.14
N ARG A 90 17.62 -3.21 -21.14
CA ARG A 90 17.88 -3.57 -22.52
C ARG A 90 19.06 -2.75 -23.05
N PRO A 91 20.30 -3.32 -23.12
CA PRO A 91 21.43 -2.63 -23.69
C PRO A 91 21.12 -2.17 -25.12
N GLY A 92 21.39 -0.90 -25.43
CA GLY A 92 21.27 -0.37 -26.79
C GLY A 92 19.86 -0.06 -27.30
N LYS A 93 18.80 -0.41 -26.55
CA LYS A 93 17.43 0.02 -26.86
C LYS A 93 16.96 0.96 -25.75
N GLY A 94 16.51 2.16 -26.12
CA GLY A 94 15.83 3.05 -25.18
C GLY A 94 14.65 2.33 -24.52
N GLN A 95 14.36 2.64 -23.25
CA GLN A 95 13.11 2.19 -22.66
C GLN A 95 11.97 2.77 -23.49
N SER A 96 11.06 1.89 -23.96
CA SER A 96 9.81 2.37 -24.51
C SER A 96 9.05 3.09 -23.39
N TYR A 97 8.48 4.23 -23.70
CA TYR A 97 7.59 4.97 -22.80
C TYR A 97 6.69 4.05 -22.00
N PRO A 98 6.39 4.37 -20.74
CA PRO A 98 5.29 3.74 -20.04
C PRO A 98 4.06 3.83 -20.95
N LYS A 99 3.45 2.70 -21.26
CA LYS A 99 2.32 2.59 -22.21
C LYS A 99 1.06 3.38 -21.82
N GLN A 100 1.16 4.28 -20.84
CA GLN A 100 0.06 5.04 -20.27
C GLN A 100 0.33 6.54 -20.24
N THR A 101 0.81 7.10 -21.32
CA THR A 101 0.60 8.52 -21.58
C THR A 101 -0.82 8.67 -22.11
N VAL A 102 -1.70 9.19 -21.28
CA VAL A 102 -3.06 9.52 -21.67
C VAL A 102 -2.98 10.58 -22.77
N SER A 103 -3.45 10.23 -23.97
CA SER A 103 -3.84 11.13 -25.07
C SER A 103 -2.85 12.20 -25.51
N LYS A 104 -1.56 11.94 -25.55
CA LYS A 104 -0.68 12.76 -26.41
C LYS A 104 -0.60 12.11 -27.78
N THR A 105 -0.92 12.89 -28.82
CA THR A 105 -0.68 12.49 -30.20
C THR A 105 0.81 12.23 -30.40
N LYS A 106 1.19 11.40 -31.38
CA LYS A 106 2.61 11.10 -31.67
C LYS A 106 3.49 12.34 -31.85
N GLN A 107 2.90 13.50 -32.12
CA GLN A 107 3.58 14.79 -32.32
C GLN A 107 4.00 15.47 -31.02
N ASP A 108 3.41 15.12 -29.87
CA ASP A 108 3.67 15.76 -28.58
C ASP A 108 4.71 14.99 -27.72
N LEU A 109 5.26 13.91 -28.25
CA LEU A 109 6.28 13.14 -27.56
C LEU A 109 7.65 13.75 -27.80
N PRO A 110 8.40 14.18 -26.79
CA PRO A 110 9.75 14.66 -26.98
C PRO A 110 10.61 13.54 -27.58
N ASP A 111 11.34 13.85 -28.65
CA ASP A 111 12.18 12.94 -29.43
C ASP A 111 13.30 12.22 -28.62
N LYS A 112 13.45 12.53 -27.34
CA LYS A 112 14.57 12.11 -26.50
C LYS A 112 14.16 11.57 -25.13
N CYS A 113 13.26 10.62 -25.06
CA CYS A 113 13.15 9.81 -23.86
C CYS A 113 13.89 8.47 -24.02
N ASN A 114 15.13 8.55 -24.42
CA ASN A 114 16.07 7.42 -24.40
C ASN A 114 16.72 7.32 -23.00
N LYS A 115 15.94 7.29 -21.93
CA LYS A 115 16.49 6.83 -20.65
C LYS A 115 16.73 5.33 -20.80
N ARG A 116 17.97 4.99 -21.19
CA ARG A 116 18.47 3.63 -21.01
C ARG A 116 18.32 3.32 -19.54
N GLY A 117 17.61 2.25 -19.21
CA GLY A 117 17.58 1.79 -17.83
C GLY A 117 19.02 1.59 -17.37
N ASN A 118 19.38 2.15 -16.24
CA ASN A 118 20.70 1.97 -15.65
C ASN A 118 20.94 0.48 -15.40
N LYS A 119 22.17 0.03 -15.66
CA LYS A 119 22.55 -1.31 -15.21
C LYS A 119 22.60 -1.28 -13.69
N LEU A 120 21.65 -1.95 -13.05
CA LEU A 120 21.59 -2.04 -11.60
C LEU A 120 22.46 -3.22 -11.14
N ASN A 121 23.31 -2.98 -10.17
CA ASN A 121 24.13 -4.04 -9.58
C ASN A 121 23.22 -4.98 -8.76
N GLY A 122 23.42 -6.29 -8.92
CA GLY A 122 22.66 -7.28 -8.18
C GLY A 122 21.31 -7.69 -8.79
N LEU A 123 20.80 -6.98 -9.79
CA LEU A 123 19.56 -7.31 -10.51
C LEU A 123 19.87 -7.84 -11.92
N LYS A 124 19.15 -8.86 -12.32
CA LYS A 124 19.17 -9.44 -13.67
C LYS A 124 17.91 -9.06 -14.42
N GLU A 125 17.98 -8.99 -15.73
CA GLU A 125 16.80 -8.75 -16.56
C GLU A 125 15.67 -9.73 -16.17
N LYS A 126 14.46 -9.19 -16.01
CA LYS A 126 13.24 -9.86 -15.56
C LYS A 126 13.15 -10.16 -14.05
N ASP A 127 14.15 -9.82 -13.25
CA ASP A 127 13.99 -9.94 -11.80
C ASP A 127 12.84 -9.06 -11.31
N LEU A 128 12.07 -9.55 -10.36
CA LEU A 128 11.16 -8.74 -9.57
C LEU A 128 12.02 -7.91 -8.61
N ILE A 129 11.84 -6.59 -8.60
CA ILE A 129 12.73 -5.69 -7.85
C ILE A 129 12.52 -5.85 -6.34
N GLY A 130 11.29 -6.09 -5.90
CA GLY A 130 10.97 -6.27 -4.49
C GLY A 130 10.72 -4.97 -3.73
N ILE A 131 10.40 -3.88 -4.42
CA ILE A 131 10.19 -2.54 -3.85
C ILE A 131 9.31 -2.54 -2.59
N PRO A 132 8.14 -3.21 -2.56
CA PRO A 132 7.28 -3.16 -1.39
C PRO A 132 7.96 -3.64 -0.12
N TRP A 133 8.66 -4.76 -0.20
CA TRP A 133 9.32 -5.34 0.96
C TRP A 133 10.63 -4.64 1.32
N LEU A 134 11.37 -4.14 0.33
CA LEU A 134 12.55 -3.29 0.57
C LEU A 134 12.15 -2.05 1.37
N LEU A 135 11.08 -1.37 0.96
CA LEU A 135 10.57 -0.20 1.67
C LEU A 135 10.04 -0.57 3.07
N ALA A 136 9.28 -1.67 3.18
CA ALA A 136 8.74 -2.11 4.46
C ALA A 136 9.86 -2.40 5.48
N PHE A 137 10.93 -3.04 5.07
CA PHE A 137 12.08 -3.32 5.95
C PHE A 137 12.90 -2.07 6.24
N ALA A 138 13.05 -1.15 5.28
CA ALA A 138 13.72 0.12 5.50
C ALA A 138 12.98 0.99 6.52
N LEU A 139 11.66 1.12 6.42
CA LEU A 139 10.83 1.83 7.38
C LEU A 139 10.88 1.17 8.78
N ARG A 140 10.84 -0.15 8.84
CA ARG A 140 11.02 -0.89 10.10
C ARG A 140 12.38 -0.58 10.73
N LYS A 141 13.45 -0.54 9.94
CA LYS A 141 14.80 -0.16 10.39
C LYS A 141 14.85 1.29 10.86
N ASP A 142 14.06 2.18 10.25
CA ASP A 142 13.90 3.60 10.63
C ASP A 142 13.00 3.79 11.86
N GLY A 143 12.61 2.72 12.54
CA GLY A 143 11.92 2.75 13.83
C GLY A 143 10.40 2.72 13.74
N TRP A 144 9.81 2.42 12.59
CA TRP A 144 8.40 2.09 12.49
C TRP A 144 8.12 0.68 13.00
N TYR A 145 6.93 0.45 13.55
CA TYR A 145 6.43 -0.89 13.83
C TYR A 145 5.69 -1.40 12.60
N LEU A 146 6.28 -2.32 11.84
CA LEU A 146 5.60 -3.05 10.76
C LEU A 146 4.62 -4.03 11.40
N ARG A 147 3.32 -3.77 11.29
CA ARG A 147 2.28 -4.52 11.99
C ARG A 147 1.67 -5.63 11.13
N GLN A 148 1.43 -5.34 9.86
CA GLN A 148 0.80 -6.29 8.96
C GLN A 148 1.10 -5.95 7.50
N ASP A 149 1.18 -6.98 6.66
CA ASP A 149 0.99 -6.91 5.23
C ASP A 149 -0.45 -7.30 4.88
N ILE A 150 -1.06 -6.55 4.00
CA ILE A 150 -2.40 -6.78 3.50
C ILE A 150 -2.29 -6.89 1.99
N ILE A 151 -2.90 -7.91 1.41
CA ILE A 151 -2.94 -8.11 -0.03
C ILE A 151 -4.19 -7.45 -0.60
N TRP A 152 -4.01 -6.44 -1.43
CA TRP A 152 -5.06 -5.97 -2.31
C TRP A 152 -5.12 -6.88 -3.54
N HIS A 153 -6.02 -7.86 -3.51
CA HIS A 153 -6.33 -8.69 -4.68
C HIS A 153 -7.24 -7.91 -5.64
N LYS A 154 -6.81 -7.85 -6.91
CA LYS A 154 -7.53 -7.18 -8.00
C LYS A 154 -8.24 -8.24 -8.85
N PRO A 155 -9.57 -8.43 -8.73
CA PRO A 155 -10.29 -9.41 -9.54
C PRO A 155 -10.23 -9.11 -11.04
N ASN A 156 -10.00 -7.85 -11.40
CA ASN A 156 -9.89 -7.36 -12.77
C ASN A 156 -8.50 -6.71 -13.02
N PRO A 157 -7.39 -7.46 -12.94
CA PRO A 157 -6.07 -6.91 -13.17
C PRO A 157 -5.92 -6.49 -14.63
N MET A 158 -4.98 -5.57 -14.90
CA MET A 158 -4.59 -5.27 -16.28
C MET A 158 -4.01 -6.52 -16.95
N PRO A 159 -4.45 -6.87 -18.16
CA PRO A 159 -3.88 -7.99 -18.90
C PRO A 159 -2.39 -7.79 -19.16
N GLU A 160 -1.62 -8.85 -19.00
CA GLU A 160 -0.19 -8.88 -19.32
C GLU A 160 0.09 -9.89 -20.44
N SER A 161 0.91 -9.48 -21.40
CA SER A 161 1.29 -10.35 -22.53
C SER A 161 2.42 -11.34 -22.20
N VAL A 162 2.84 -11.41 -20.94
CA VAL A 162 3.92 -12.28 -20.50
C VAL A 162 3.50 -13.75 -20.51
N LYS A 163 4.44 -14.65 -20.83
CA LYS A 163 4.20 -16.09 -20.92
C LYS A 163 5.03 -16.92 -19.97
N ASP A 164 5.96 -16.28 -19.25
CA ASP A 164 6.95 -16.92 -18.37
C ASP A 164 6.68 -16.67 -16.88
N ARG A 165 5.57 -16.07 -16.55
CA ARG A 165 5.06 -15.87 -15.18
C ARG A 165 3.55 -15.62 -15.17
N CYS A 166 2.95 -15.70 -14.02
CA CYS A 166 1.54 -15.35 -13.84
C CYS A 166 1.30 -13.83 -14.02
N THR A 167 0.11 -13.46 -14.46
CA THR A 167 -0.36 -12.08 -14.44
C THR A 167 -0.41 -11.56 -13.01
N LYS A 168 0.17 -10.40 -12.77
CA LYS A 168 0.18 -9.79 -11.44
C LYS A 168 -1.21 -9.24 -11.10
N ALA A 169 -1.87 -9.85 -10.12
CA ALA A 169 -3.23 -9.54 -9.73
C ALA A 169 -3.34 -8.96 -8.31
N HIS A 170 -2.24 -8.46 -7.73
CA HIS A 170 -2.24 -7.89 -6.39
C HIS A 170 -1.22 -6.77 -6.20
N GLU A 171 -1.49 -5.96 -5.18
CA GLU A 171 -0.55 -5.03 -4.57
C GLU A 171 -0.54 -5.22 -3.06
N TYR A 172 0.38 -4.56 -2.38
CA TYR A 172 0.48 -4.60 -0.92
C TYR A 172 -0.08 -3.33 -0.29
N ILE A 173 -0.72 -3.50 0.87
CA ILE A 173 -0.97 -2.42 1.81
C ILE A 173 -0.24 -2.82 3.09
N PHE A 174 0.73 -2.02 3.51
CA PHE A 174 1.40 -2.24 4.78
C PHE A 174 0.78 -1.37 5.86
N LEU A 175 0.45 -2.00 6.98
CA LEU A 175 0.08 -1.30 8.20
C LEU A 175 1.34 -1.09 9.04
N PHE A 176 1.64 0.17 9.29
CA PHE A 176 2.66 0.58 10.25
C PHE A 176 2.03 1.35 11.40
N SER A 177 2.66 1.31 12.56
CA SER A 177 2.34 2.18 13.68
C SER A 177 3.57 2.94 14.16
N LYS A 178 3.33 4.13 14.71
CA LYS A 178 4.38 4.97 15.30
C LYS A 178 5.00 4.31 16.52
N ASN A 179 4.16 3.70 17.37
CA ASN A 179 4.55 3.08 18.63
C ASN A 179 3.96 1.66 18.77
N LYS A 180 4.44 0.93 19.77
CA LYS A 180 3.95 -0.42 20.10
C LYS A 180 2.46 -0.46 20.41
N LYS A 181 1.95 0.57 21.10
CA LYS A 181 0.51 0.76 21.37
C LYS A 181 0.01 1.79 20.36
N TYR A 182 -1.05 1.47 19.65
CA TYR A 182 -1.63 2.31 18.62
C TYR A 182 -3.13 2.12 18.55
N TYR A 183 -3.82 3.09 17.98
CA TYR A 183 -5.25 3.01 17.77
C TYR A 183 -5.59 2.06 16.62
N TYR A 184 -6.51 1.16 16.87
CA TYR A 184 -7.04 0.25 15.85
C TYR A 184 -8.43 -0.24 16.24
N ASP A 185 -9.47 0.19 15.50
CA ASP A 185 -10.83 -0.24 15.69
C ASP A 185 -11.13 -1.48 14.83
N ASN A 186 -10.96 -2.66 15.43
CA ASN A 186 -11.25 -3.91 14.73
C ASN A 186 -12.75 -4.18 14.60
N GLU A 187 -13.59 -3.58 15.46
CA GLU A 187 -15.04 -3.77 15.41
C GLU A 187 -15.63 -3.10 14.17
N ALA A 188 -15.13 -1.90 13.82
CA ALA A 188 -15.61 -1.12 12.69
C ALA A 188 -15.40 -1.81 11.33
N ILE A 189 -14.47 -2.75 11.24
CA ILE A 189 -14.12 -3.43 9.98
C ILE A 189 -14.36 -4.93 9.98
N LYS A 190 -15.11 -5.45 10.94
CA LYS A 190 -15.44 -6.89 10.99
C LYS A 190 -16.18 -7.36 9.75
N GLU A 191 -15.89 -8.57 9.33
CA GLU A 191 -16.57 -9.27 8.24
C GLU A 191 -17.68 -10.17 8.78
N PRO A 192 -18.75 -10.42 8.01
CA PRO A 192 -19.71 -11.47 8.34
C PRO A 192 -18.99 -12.81 8.53
N ALA A 193 -19.30 -13.49 9.61
CA ALA A 193 -18.81 -14.85 9.80
C ALA A 193 -19.64 -15.83 8.95
N LYS A 194 -19.00 -16.91 8.52
CA LYS A 194 -19.74 -18.00 7.86
C LYS A 194 -20.63 -18.66 8.92
N ASP A 195 -21.91 -18.75 8.63
CA ASP A 195 -22.80 -19.59 9.43
C ASP A 195 -22.42 -21.06 9.22
N TRP A 196 -22.03 -21.72 10.29
CA TRP A 196 -21.68 -23.13 10.26
C TRP A 196 -22.87 -24.01 10.68
N GLY A 197 -24.04 -23.41 10.93
CA GLY A 197 -25.23 -24.09 11.44
C GLY A 197 -24.99 -24.75 12.81
N THR A 198 -25.80 -25.72 13.14
CA THR A 198 -25.77 -26.47 14.41
C THR A 198 -24.75 -27.61 14.41
N ARG A 199 -23.75 -27.60 13.53
CA ARG A 199 -22.76 -28.67 13.46
C ARG A 199 -21.97 -28.77 14.77
N ASP A 200 -22.15 -29.87 15.46
CA ASP A 200 -21.35 -30.18 16.66
C ASP A 200 -19.91 -30.49 16.29
N ARG A 201 -19.01 -29.55 16.61
CA ARG A 201 -17.59 -29.67 16.33
C ARG A 201 -16.82 -30.43 17.41
N THR A 202 -17.49 -30.78 18.52
CA THR A 202 -16.85 -31.56 19.58
C THR A 202 -16.70 -33.04 19.21
N LYS A 203 -17.42 -33.50 18.19
CA LYS A 203 -17.43 -34.89 17.70
C LYS A 203 -16.57 -35.13 16.43
N GLY A 204 -15.72 -34.19 16.05
CA GLY A 204 -14.89 -34.30 14.85
C GLY A 204 -13.72 -35.25 15.01
N LYS A 205 -13.27 -35.85 13.88
CA LYS A 205 -12.15 -36.81 13.75
C LYS A 205 -10.81 -36.31 14.32
N TYR A 206 -10.70 -35.00 14.61
CA TYR A 206 -9.51 -34.31 15.14
C TYR A 206 -9.58 -34.04 16.66
N HIS A 207 -10.59 -34.55 17.35
CA HIS A 207 -10.54 -34.61 18.81
C HIS A 207 -9.57 -35.75 19.22
N ASN A 208 -8.29 -35.41 19.29
CA ASN A 208 -7.28 -36.30 19.82
C ASN A 208 -7.52 -36.52 21.30
N LYS A 209 -8.18 -37.63 21.64
CA LYS A 209 -8.11 -38.20 22.97
C LYS A 209 -6.65 -38.51 23.23
N GLY A 210 -5.93 -37.70 23.99
CA GLY A 210 -4.57 -37.96 24.39
C GLY A 210 -3.54 -36.83 24.22
N THR A 211 -3.88 -35.69 23.61
CA THR A 211 -2.91 -34.58 23.46
C THR A 211 -2.85 -33.62 24.65
N GLY A 212 -3.63 -33.83 25.70
CA GLY A 212 -3.70 -32.92 26.86
C GLY A 212 -4.24 -31.51 26.55
N LEU A 213 -4.65 -31.27 25.32
CA LEU A 213 -5.27 -30.01 24.93
C LEU A 213 -6.74 -30.02 25.36
N SER A 214 -7.11 -29.12 26.24
CA SER A 214 -8.50 -28.93 26.63
C SER A 214 -9.36 -28.63 25.40
N PRO A 215 -10.59 -29.20 25.29
CA PRO A 215 -11.51 -28.85 24.24
C PRO A 215 -11.72 -27.33 24.23
N HIS A 216 -11.56 -26.69 23.08
CA HIS A 216 -11.88 -25.27 22.96
C HIS A 216 -13.37 -25.07 23.26
N THR A 217 -13.67 -24.52 24.41
CA THR A 217 -15.05 -24.26 24.88
C THR A 217 -15.83 -23.29 23.97
N GLY A 218 -15.16 -22.65 23.02
CA GLY A 218 -15.76 -21.75 22.03
C GLY A 218 -16.17 -22.39 20.69
N LEU A 219 -15.90 -23.68 20.46
CA LEU A 219 -16.14 -24.32 19.15
C LEU A 219 -17.61 -24.35 18.70
N ASN A 220 -18.55 -24.32 19.64
CA ASN A 220 -19.99 -24.38 19.40
C ASN A 220 -20.68 -23.01 19.49
N LYS A 221 -19.91 -21.92 19.69
CA LYS A 221 -20.48 -20.58 19.65
C LYS A 221 -20.57 -20.10 18.21
N SER A 222 -21.77 -19.71 17.79
CA SER A 222 -21.93 -18.95 16.54
C SER A 222 -21.61 -17.50 16.80
N TYR A 223 -20.72 -16.94 15.98
CA TYR A 223 -20.39 -15.53 16.00
C TYR A 223 -20.91 -14.91 14.69
N PRO A 224 -21.70 -13.83 14.75
CA PRO A 224 -22.25 -13.19 13.55
C PRO A 224 -21.14 -12.54 12.70
N THR A 225 -20.05 -12.15 13.33
CA THR A 225 -18.92 -11.47 12.70
C THR A 225 -17.59 -12.12 13.06
N LYS A 226 -16.58 -11.86 12.28
CA LYS A 226 -15.18 -12.26 12.49
C LYS A 226 -14.26 -11.09 12.14
N ASN A 227 -13.03 -11.13 12.63
CA ASN A 227 -12.01 -10.15 12.26
C ASN A 227 -11.79 -10.16 10.73
N LYS A 228 -11.60 -8.97 10.18
CA LYS A 228 -11.27 -8.80 8.75
C LYS A 228 -9.97 -9.54 8.43
N ARG A 229 -9.99 -10.27 7.31
CA ARG A 229 -8.83 -11.01 6.83
C ARG A 229 -7.87 -10.10 6.08
N SER A 230 -6.61 -10.51 5.94
CA SER A 230 -5.55 -9.74 5.30
C SER A 230 -5.52 -9.81 3.77
N VAL A 231 -6.47 -10.49 3.12
CA VAL A 231 -6.62 -10.48 1.67
C VAL A 231 -7.94 -9.80 1.31
N TRP A 232 -7.84 -8.64 0.66
CA TRP A 232 -8.97 -7.79 0.30
C TRP A 232 -9.18 -7.84 -1.20
N SER A 233 -10.32 -8.35 -1.63
CA SER A 233 -10.70 -8.39 -3.04
C SER A 233 -11.46 -7.10 -3.39
N VAL A 234 -10.78 -6.16 -4.02
CA VAL A 234 -11.34 -4.86 -4.41
C VAL A 234 -11.07 -4.61 -5.89
N THR A 235 -12.13 -4.39 -6.64
CA THR A 235 -12.09 -4.15 -8.09
C THR A 235 -11.55 -2.74 -8.38
N ASN A 236 -10.66 -2.63 -9.36
CA ASN A 236 -10.27 -1.33 -9.90
C ASN A 236 -11.48 -0.61 -10.48
N LYS A 237 -11.69 0.65 -10.10
CA LYS A 237 -12.76 1.50 -10.62
C LYS A 237 -12.16 2.63 -11.47
N PRO A 238 -12.76 2.94 -12.64
CA PRO A 238 -12.32 4.09 -13.42
C PRO A 238 -12.57 5.39 -12.65
N TYR A 239 -11.65 6.32 -12.77
CA TYR A 239 -11.77 7.65 -12.20
C TYR A 239 -11.85 8.69 -13.30
N LYS A 240 -12.83 9.59 -13.23
CA LYS A 240 -13.09 10.61 -14.28
C LYS A 240 -12.26 11.89 -14.13
N GLY A 241 -11.46 12.01 -13.08
CA GLY A 241 -10.61 13.19 -12.85
C GLY A 241 -9.31 13.15 -13.65
N THR A 242 -8.50 14.17 -13.49
CA THR A 242 -7.22 14.34 -14.19
C THR A 242 -6.14 13.37 -13.72
N HIS A 243 -6.25 12.83 -12.51
CA HIS A 243 -5.30 11.86 -11.97
C HIS A 243 -5.72 10.43 -12.33
N PHE A 244 -4.90 9.72 -13.08
CA PHE A 244 -5.20 8.40 -13.64
C PHE A 244 -4.73 7.19 -12.81
N ALA A 245 -4.16 7.44 -11.63
CA ALA A 245 -3.61 6.40 -10.75
C ALA A 245 -4.14 6.53 -9.33
N VAL A 246 -5.45 6.50 -9.20
CA VAL A 246 -6.10 6.54 -7.89
C VAL A 246 -6.49 5.13 -7.43
N PHE A 247 -6.34 4.86 -6.16
CA PHE A 247 -6.91 3.66 -5.57
C PHE A 247 -8.44 3.82 -5.41
N PRO A 248 -9.23 2.73 -5.49
CA PRO A 248 -10.66 2.82 -5.29
C PRO A 248 -11.01 3.15 -3.84
N PRO A 249 -12.07 3.95 -3.58
CA PRO A 249 -12.49 4.29 -2.22
C PRO A 249 -12.72 3.06 -1.34
N ASP A 250 -13.31 2.01 -1.88
CA ASP A 250 -13.59 0.74 -1.16
C ASP A 250 -12.31 0.07 -0.59
N LEU A 251 -11.14 0.44 -1.13
CA LEU A 251 -9.86 -0.07 -0.64
C LEU A 251 -9.42 0.65 0.63
N ILE A 252 -9.63 1.96 0.70
CA ILE A 252 -9.14 2.79 1.80
C ILE A 252 -10.15 2.96 2.91
N GLU A 253 -11.43 2.76 2.64
CA GLU A 253 -12.48 2.85 3.66
C GLU A 253 -12.17 1.99 4.90
N PRO A 254 -11.81 0.70 4.79
CA PRO A 254 -11.42 -0.09 5.95
C PRO A 254 -10.19 0.46 6.69
N CYS A 255 -9.26 1.10 5.97
CA CYS A 255 -8.08 1.72 6.60
C CYS A 255 -8.50 2.90 7.47
N ILE A 256 -9.40 3.75 6.95
CA ILE A 256 -9.93 4.93 7.66
C ILE A 256 -10.74 4.49 8.89
N LEU A 257 -11.67 3.55 8.70
CA LEU A 257 -12.52 3.07 9.78
C LEU A 257 -11.72 2.41 10.92
N ALA A 258 -10.63 1.70 10.58
CA ALA A 258 -9.80 1.07 11.59
C ALA A 258 -8.78 2.03 12.22
N GLY A 259 -8.31 3.02 11.48
CA GLY A 259 -7.19 3.87 11.88
C GLY A 259 -7.55 5.22 12.48
N SER A 260 -8.82 5.64 12.43
CA SER A 260 -9.28 6.94 12.93
C SER A 260 -10.65 6.88 13.59
N LYS A 261 -10.97 7.93 14.34
CA LYS A 261 -12.29 8.13 14.98
C LYS A 261 -13.02 9.28 14.29
N LYS A 262 -14.31 9.37 14.53
CA LYS A 262 -15.11 10.51 14.10
C LYS A 262 -14.55 11.80 14.73
N GLY A 263 -14.13 12.72 13.89
CA GLY A 263 -13.59 14.03 14.30
C GLY A 263 -12.05 14.12 14.33
N ASP A 264 -11.37 13.02 13.99
CA ASP A 264 -9.90 13.03 13.79
C ASP A 264 -9.54 13.68 12.45
#